data_bbe01104c98a7fccf3ed445a316be13c
#
_entry.id   bbe01104c98a7fccf3ed445a316be13c
#
_cell.length_a   1.000
_cell.length_b   1.000
_cell.length_c   1.000
_cell.angle_alpha   90.00
_cell.angle_beta   90.00
_cell.angle_gamma   90.00
#
_symmetry.space_group_name_H-M   'P 1'
#
loop_
_entity.id
_entity.type
_entity.pdbx_description
1 polymer ?
#
loop_
_entity_poly.entity_id
_entity_poly.type
_entity_poly.pdbx_seq_one_letter_code
_entity_poly.pdbx_strand_id
1 'polypeptide(L)'
;MSELFEKSIRVLELPRLLEMLEHHAVSAEAKARARRLTPSDDFGEVNRLLDETDAARKMIMLRGSPAFGGVRDVGESLSRAERGGMLNTRELLDIAGLLTNVRRVQEYYKEDEEGTVIDKLFLSLHPNRFLEEKITTAILDENEIADAASPELAEIRRHKRAAAAKGRQILQRIISSPSYRNVLQDALITQRGGRFVVPVK
;
A
#
# COMPACT_ATOMS: atom_id res chain seq x y z
N MET A 1 32.21 -1.26 23.26
CA MET A 1 32.21 -2.75 23.43
C MET A 1 33.64 -3.22 23.58
N SER A 2 33.91 -4.26 24.37
CA SER A 2 35.28 -4.73 24.54
C SER A 2 35.75 -5.52 23.31
N GLU A 3 37.05 -5.48 23.02
CA GLU A 3 37.68 -6.25 21.91
C GLU A 3 37.38 -7.77 22.03
N LEU A 4 37.31 -8.27 23.27
CA LEU A 4 36.91 -9.64 23.56
C LEU A 4 35.48 -9.96 23.10
N PHE A 5 34.53 -9.05 23.29
CA PHE A 5 33.14 -9.21 22.89
C PHE A 5 33.01 -9.28 21.35
N GLU A 6 33.68 -8.40 20.63
CA GLU A 6 33.67 -8.43 19.17
C GLU A 6 34.32 -9.70 18.59
N LYS A 7 35.40 -10.17 19.22
CA LYS A 7 36.03 -11.45 18.86
C LYS A 7 35.07 -12.63 19.10
N SER A 8 34.37 -12.64 20.24
CA SER A 8 33.41 -13.69 20.58
C SER A 8 32.22 -13.72 19.58
N ILE A 9 31.70 -12.57 19.21
CA ILE A 9 30.61 -12.45 18.19
C ILE A 9 31.03 -13.10 16.87
N ARG A 10 32.27 -12.87 16.42
CA ARG A 10 32.78 -13.46 15.17
C ARG A 10 32.99 -14.96 15.28
N VAL A 11 33.58 -15.41 16.37
CA VAL A 11 33.84 -16.85 16.60
C VAL A 11 32.55 -17.65 16.73
N LEU A 12 31.50 -17.05 17.31
CA LEU A 12 30.18 -17.66 17.46
C LEU A 12 29.28 -17.45 16.21
N GLU A 13 29.81 -16.88 15.13
CA GLU A 13 29.13 -16.66 13.87
C GLU A 13 27.78 -15.87 13.99
N LEU A 14 27.69 -14.98 15.01
CA LEU A 14 26.46 -14.17 15.20
C LEU A 14 26.00 -13.43 13.91
N PRO A 15 26.90 -12.81 13.13
CA PRO A 15 26.48 -12.14 11.89
C PRO A 15 25.71 -13.06 10.94
N ARG A 16 26.11 -14.32 10.82
CA ARG A 16 25.45 -15.33 10.00
C ARG A 16 24.06 -15.71 10.54
N LEU A 17 23.94 -15.83 11.85
CA LEU A 17 22.63 -16.05 12.49
C LEU A 17 21.67 -14.88 12.25
N LEU A 18 22.17 -13.63 12.35
CA LEU A 18 21.37 -12.45 12.09
C LEU A 18 20.96 -12.34 10.62
N GLU A 19 21.80 -12.73 9.68
CA GLU A 19 21.47 -12.82 8.26
C GLU A 19 20.37 -13.86 8.00
N MET A 20 20.44 -15.03 8.63
CA MET A 20 19.40 -16.05 8.57
C MET A 20 18.07 -15.52 9.14
N LEU A 21 18.12 -14.82 10.28
CA LEU A 21 16.93 -14.21 10.89
C LEU A 21 16.32 -13.13 9.99
N GLU A 22 17.15 -12.29 9.39
CA GLU A 22 16.71 -11.29 8.41
C GLU A 22 15.98 -11.92 7.24
N HIS A 23 16.42 -13.07 6.76
CA HIS A 23 15.79 -13.77 5.65
C HIS A 23 14.33 -14.18 5.96
N HIS A 24 14.03 -14.45 7.23
CA HIS A 24 12.68 -14.75 7.69
C HIS A 24 11.82 -13.49 7.97
N ALA A 25 12.44 -12.33 8.07
CA ALA A 25 11.71 -11.07 8.28
C ALA A 25 11.06 -10.59 6.97
N VAL A 26 9.81 -10.15 7.05
CA VAL A 26 9.01 -9.78 5.87
C VAL A 26 9.14 -8.30 5.51
N SER A 27 9.06 -7.39 6.50
CA SER A 27 9.15 -5.95 6.27
C SER A 27 10.59 -5.45 6.30
N ALA A 28 10.86 -4.32 5.60
CA ALA A 28 12.17 -3.68 5.59
C ALA A 28 12.63 -3.30 7.01
N GLU A 29 11.70 -2.80 7.85
CA GLU A 29 11.98 -2.42 9.22
C GLU A 29 12.30 -3.66 10.10
N ALA A 30 11.56 -4.76 9.94
CA ALA A 30 11.85 -6.01 10.65
C ALA A 30 13.22 -6.56 10.26
N LYS A 31 13.60 -6.49 8.98
CA LYS A 31 14.93 -6.85 8.49
C LYS A 31 16.02 -5.99 9.12
N ALA A 32 15.83 -4.68 9.12
CA ALA A 32 16.77 -3.76 9.74
C ALA A 32 16.89 -4.01 11.26
N ARG A 33 15.80 -4.33 11.95
CA ARG A 33 15.80 -4.68 13.37
C ARG A 33 16.54 -6.00 13.62
N ALA A 34 16.33 -7.03 12.79
CA ALA A 34 17.06 -8.30 12.88
C ALA A 34 18.57 -8.08 12.77
N ARG A 35 19.04 -7.27 11.82
CA ARG A 35 20.47 -6.96 11.65
C ARG A 35 21.10 -6.23 12.86
N ARG A 36 20.30 -5.46 13.59
CA ARG A 36 20.77 -4.65 14.74
C ARG A 36 20.70 -5.38 16.06
N LEU A 37 20.24 -6.64 16.09
CA LEU A 37 20.19 -7.40 17.32
C LEU A 37 21.59 -7.62 17.88
N THR A 38 21.72 -7.36 19.17
CA THR A 38 22.93 -7.59 19.93
C THR A 38 22.61 -8.48 21.12
N PRO A 39 23.56 -9.35 21.55
CA PRO A 39 23.39 -10.09 22.78
C PRO A 39 23.26 -9.15 23.97
N SER A 40 22.39 -9.52 24.92
CA SER A 40 22.22 -8.84 26.20
C SER A 40 22.71 -9.74 27.32
N ASP A 41 23.33 -9.17 28.37
CA ASP A 41 23.69 -9.80 29.61
C ASP A 41 22.73 -9.52 30.77
N ASP A 42 21.67 -8.74 30.49
CA ASP A 42 20.59 -8.51 31.44
C ASP A 42 19.61 -9.70 31.44
N PHE A 43 19.61 -10.42 32.56
CA PHE A 43 18.81 -11.61 32.76
C PHE A 43 17.31 -11.34 32.62
N GLY A 44 16.80 -10.19 33.07
CA GLY A 44 15.41 -9.81 32.97
C GLY A 44 14.99 -9.54 31.51
N GLU A 45 15.82 -8.81 30.75
CA GLU A 45 15.64 -8.56 29.36
C GLU A 45 15.65 -9.84 28.53
N VAL A 46 16.65 -10.70 28.74
CA VAL A 46 16.76 -11.97 28.01
C VAL A 46 15.52 -12.84 28.21
N ASN A 47 15.08 -13.03 29.48
CA ASN A 47 13.88 -13.83 29.75
C ASN A 47 12.62 -13.21 29.09
N ARG A 48 12.45 -11.91 29.20
CA ARG A 48 11.32 -11.23 28.54
C ARG A 48 11.30 -11.47 27.02
N LEU A 49 12.44 -11.38 26.35
CA LEU A 49 12.56 -11.61 24.90
C LEU A 49 12.30 -13.08 24.52
N LEU A 50 12.74 -14.01 25.36
CA LEU A 50 12.46 -15.44 25.19
C LEU A 50 10.97 -15.73 25.37
N ASP A 51 10.33 -15.18 26.38
CA ASP A 51 8.90 -15.33 26.63
C ASP A 51 8.07 -14.74 25.47
N GLU A 52 8.43 -13.55 24.97
CA GLU A 52 7.80 -12.94 23.77
C GLU A 52 7.95 -13.86 22.54
N THR A 53 9.13 -14.46 22.36
CA THR A 53 9.40 -15.37 21.23
C THR A 53 8.60 -16.67 21.36
N ASP A 54 8.52 -17.27 22.55
CA ASP A 54 7.77 -18.48 22.78
C ASP A 54 6.25 -18.25 22.64
N ALA A 55 5.75 -17.12 23.14
CA ALA A 55 4.36 -16.73 22.95
C ALA A 55 4.02 -16.55 21.46
N ALA A 56 4.86 -15.87 20.68
CA ALA A 56 4.69 -15.73 19.23
C ALA A 56 4.73 -17.09 18.51
N ARG A 57 5.67 -17.96 18.87
CA ARG A 57 5.77 -19.33 18.34
C ARG A 57 4.51 -20.13 18.60
N LYS A 58 4.00 -20.14 19.83
CA LYS A 58 2.76 -20.81 20.20
C LYS A 58 1.56 -20.28 19.40
N MET A 59 1.44 -18.97 19.26
CA MET A 59 0.38 -18.33 18.47
C MET A 59 0.43 -18.77 17.01
N ILE A 60 1.61 -18.78 16.39
CA ILE A 60 1.79 -19.24 15.00
C ILE A 60 1.44 -20.72 14.85
N MET A 61 1.81 -21.57 15.82
CA MET A 61 1.48 -23.00 15.78
C MET A 61 -0.04 -23.26 15.88
N LEU A 62 -0.75 -22.44 16.62
CA LEU A 62 -2.21 -22.60 16.83
C LEU A 62 -3.04 -21.97 15.70
N ARG A 63 -2.61 -20.85 15.16
CA ARG A 63 -3.40 -19.98 14.24
C ARG A 63 -2.77 -19.77 12.87
N GLY A 64 -1.59 -20.34 12.63
CA GLY A 64 -0.79 -20.06 11.43
C GLY A 64 -0.07 -18.70 11.51
N SER A 65 0.71 -18.37 10.48
CA SER A 65 1.42 -17.09 10.43
C SER A 65 0.49 -15.93 10.11
N PRO A 66 0.59 -14.79 10.83
CA PRO A 66 -0.14 -13.58 10.48
C PRO A 66 0.37 -13.00 9.16
N ALA A 67 -0.49 -12.30 8.44
CA ALA A 67 -0.18 -11.72 7.13
C ALA A 67 0.57 -10.38 7.29
N PHE A 68 1.86 -10.41 7.58
CA PHE A 68 2.71 -9.21 7.66
C PHE A 68 3.23 -8.72 6.29
N GLY A 69 2.88 -9.41 5.19
CA GLY A 69 3.40 -9.10 3.86
C GLY A 69 2.79 -7.83 3.25
N GLY A 70 3.56 -7.18 2.36
CA GLY A 70 3.08 -6.06 1.57
C GLY A 70 3.10 -4.70 2.26
N VAL A 71 3.59 -4.60 3.49
CA VAL A 71 3.75 -3.33 4.20
C VAL A 71 4.95 -2.58 3.62
N ARG A 72 4.71 -1.36 3.15
CA ARG A 72 5.76 -0.42 2.73
C ARG A 72 6.01 0.60 3.83
N ASP A 73 7.23 1.12 3.87
CA ASP A 73 7.55 2.21 4.76
C ASP A 73 6.84 3.49 4.29
N VAL A 74 6.05 4.07 5.18
CA VAL A 74 5.29 5.30 4.95
C VAL A 74 5.77 6.46 5.83
N GLY A 75 6.86 6.27 6.59
CA GLY A 75 7.36 7.23 7.58
C GLY A 75 7.65 8.60 6.98
N GLU A 76 8.35 8.65 5.84
CA GLU A 76 8.67 9.91 5.15
C GLU A 76 7.39 10.62 4.64
N SER A 77 6.43 9.84 4.10
CA SER A 77 5.16 10.38 3.62
C SER A 77 4.35 10.98 4.77
N LEU A 78 4.26 10.28 5.91
CA LEU A 78 3.58 10.78 7.11
C LEU A 78 4.25 12.05 7.65
N SER A 79 5.58 12.07 7.76
CA SER A 79 6.33 13.24 8.22
C SER A 79 6.16 14.44 7.28
N ARG A 80 6.01 14.21 5.97
CA ARG A 80 5.72 15.28 5.01
C ARG A 80 4.29 15.79 5.16
N ALA A 81 3.31 14.90 5.32
CA ALA A 81 1.92 15.27 5.55
C ALA A 81 1.74 16.07 6.85
N GLU A 82 2.40 15.70 7.93
CA GLU A 82 2.40 16.38 9.22
C GLU A 82 2.88 17.84 9.08
N ARG A 83 3.86 18.07 8.20
CA ARG A 83 4.35 19.42 7.87
C ARG A 83 3.47 20.16 6.84
N GLY A 84 2.30 19.66 6.50
CA GLY A 84 1.37 20.27 5.55
C GLY A 84 1.69 19.98 4.08
N GLY A 85 2.59 19.03 3.77
CA GLY A 85 2.90 18.62 2.41
C GLY A 85 1.83 17.72 1.82
N MET A 86 1.69 17.74 0.49
CA MET A 86 0.76 16.88 -0.23
C MET A 86 1.35 15.48 -0.47
N LEU A 87 0.49 14.47 -0.42
CA LEU A 87 0.80 13.10 -0.79
C LEU A 87 0.25 12.79 -2.19
N ASN A 88 1.00 12.01 -2.96
CA ASN A 88 0.54 11.51 -4.25
C ASN A 88 -0.32 10.24 -4.09
N THR A 89 -0.91 9.77 -5.19
CA THR A 89 -1.79 8.60 -5.20
C THR A 89 -1.10 7.34 -4.69
N ARG A 90 0.15 7.10 -5.07
CA ARG A 90 0.93 5.94 -4.64
C ARG A 90 1.16 5.96 -3.13
N GLU A 91 1.59 7.09 -2.58
CA GLU A 91 1.81 7.24 -1.14
C GLU A 91 0.54 7.03 -0.32
N LEU A 92 -0.60 7.52 -0.83
CA LEU A 92 -1.90 7.28 -0.21
C LEU A 92 -2.28 5.79 -0.27
N LEU A 93 -2.04 5.10 -1.38
CA LEU A 93 -2.28 3.66 -1.50
C LEU A 93 -1.35 2.85 -0.59
N ASP A 94 -0.08 3.25 -0.42
CA ASP A 94 0.84 2.60 0.52
C ASP A 94 0.34 2.76 1.98
N ILE A 95 -0.19 3.94 2.34
CA ILE A 95 -0.84 4.17 3.65
C ILE A 95 -2.09 3.30 3.81
N ALA A 96 -2.95 3.22 2.79
CA ALA A 96 -4.13 2.36 2.84
C ALA A 96 -3.74 0.88 2.99
N GLY A 97 -2.68 0.43 2.30
CA GLY A 97 -2.11 -0.90 2.43
C GLY A 97 -1.61 -1.20 3.85
N LEU A 98 -0.94 -0.24 4.49
CA LEU A 98 -0.55 -0.34 5.90
C LEU A 98 -1.77 -0.47 6.82
N LEU A 99 -2.80 0.38 6.65
CA LEU A 99 -4.02 0.35 7.46
C LEU A 99 -4.77 -0.98 7.29
N THR A 100 -4.87 -1.49 6.06
CA THR A 100 -5.42 -2.82 5.78
C THR A 100 -4.66 -3.92 6.51
N ASN A 101 -3.32 -3.84 6.52
CA ASN A 101 -2.47 -4.81 7.19
C ASN A 101 -2.65 -4.76 8.71
N VAL A 102 -2.64 -3.56 9.30
CA VAL A 102 -2.92 -3.36 10.73
C VAL A 102 -4.26 -3.99 11.13
N ARG A 103 -5.32 -3.75 10.36
CA ARG A 103 -6.63 -4.34 10.60
C ARG A 103 -6.60 -5.87 10.54
N ARG A 104 -5.96 -6.46 9.52
CA ARG A 104 -5.83 -7.92 9.37
C ARG A 104 -5.05 -8.56 10.52
N VAL A 105 -3.97 -7.90 10.96
CA VAL A 105 -3.17 -8.37 12.10
C VAL A 105 -3.99 -8.30 13.40
N GLN A 106 -4.79 -7.27 13.56
CA GLN A 106 -5.69 -7.16 14.72
C GLN A 106 -6.84 -8.20 14.67
N GLU A 107 -7.40 -8.48 13.48
CA GLU A 107 -8.40 -9.55 13.28
C GLU A 107 -7.82 -10.96 13.51
N TYR A 108 -6.53 -11.14 13.20
CA TYR A 108 -5.80 -12.39 13.50
C TYR A 108 -5.61 -12.59 15.00
N TYR A 109 -5.34 -11.49 15.72
CA TYR A 109 -5.20 -11.52 17.18
C TYR A 109 -6.55 -11.81 17.84
N LYS A 110 -6.52 -12.77 18.76
CA LYS A 110 -7.64 -13.05 19.68
C LYS A 110 -7.06 -13.05 21.08
N GLU A 111 -7.65 -12.27 21.94
CA GLU A 111 -7.32 -12.26 23.35
C GLU A 111 -7.65 -13.64 23.93
N ASP A 112 -6.66 -14.28 24.52
CA ASP A 112 -6.85 -15.53 25.24
C ASP A 112 -7.16 -15.21 26.72
N GLU A 113 -7.93 -16.06 27.40
CA GLU A 113 -8.37 -15.83 28.79
C GLU A 113 -7.19 -15.64 29.77
N GLU A 114 -6.05 -16.29 29.52
CA GLU A 114 -4.86 -16.19 30.34
C GLU A 114 -3.95 -14.99 29.99
N GLY A 115 -4.17 -14.35 28.83
CA GLY A 115 -3.32 -13.30 28.31
C GLY A 115 -1.90 -13.78 27.99
N THR A 116 -1.18 -13.05 27.12
CA THR A 116 0.20 -13.35 26.77
C THR A 116 1.08 -12.10 26.84
N VAL A 117 2.40 -12.29 26.96
CA VAL A 117 3.35 -11.16 27.04
C VAL A 117 3.39 -10.31 25.75
N ILE A 118 2.89 -10.85 24.62
CA ILE A 118 2.86 -10.14 23.32
C ILE A 118 1.55 -9.42 23.07
N ASP A 119 0.51 -9.59 23.90
CA ASP A 119 -0.81 -8.98 23.72
C ASP A 119 -0.71 -7.46 23.61
N LYS A 120 0.13 -6.83 24.42
CA LYS A 120 0.38 -5.39 24.37
C LYS A 120 0.81 -4.89 22.99
N LEU A 121 1.49 -5.74 22.17
CA LEU A 121 1.91 -5.39 20.82
C LEU A 121 0.71 -5.31 19.87
N PHE A 122 -0.25 -6.23 19.99
CA PHE A 122 -1.47 -6.22 19.21
C PHE A 122 -2.44 -5.12 19.66
N LEU A 123 -2.57 -4.92 20.97
CA LEU A 123 -3.43 -3.87 21.54
C LEU A 123 -2.94 -2.45 21.22
N SER A 124 -1.66 -2.28 20.92
CA SER A 124 -1.11 -1.01 20.45
C SER A 124 -1.42 -0.69 18.98
N LEU A 125 -1.96 -1.64 18.22
CA LEU A 125 -2.35 -1.43 16.84
C LEU A 125 -3.74 -0.75 16.79
N HIS A 126 -3.82 0.39 16.11
CA HIS A 126 -5.05 1.16 15.96
C HIS A 126 -5.47 1.19 14.49
N PRO A 127 -6.38 0.29 14.04
CA PRO A 127 -6.89 0.32 12.68
C PRO A 127 -7.72 1.59 12.46
N ASN A 128 -7.61 2.17 11.27
CA ASN A 128 -8.44 3.29 10.86
C ASN A 128 -9.18 2.92 9.57
N ARG A 129 -10.27 2.17 9.74
CA ARG A 129 -11.10 1.70 8.64
C ARG A 129 -11.69 2.85 7.82
N PHE A 130 -12.09 3.93 8.48
CA PHE A 130 -12.62 5.10 7.78
C PHE A 130 -11.61 5.68 6.79
N LEU A 131 -10.35 5.86 7.20
CA LEU A 131 -9.30 6.39 6.33
C LEU A 131 -8.93 5.36 5.24
N GLU A 132 -8.82 4.08 5.57
CA GLU A 132 -8.60 2.98 4.63
C GLU A 132 -9.65 3.02 3.50
N GLU A 133 -10.94 3.01 3.85
CA GLU A 133 -12.04 3.03 2.90
C GLU A 133 -12.09 4.32 2.08
N LYS A 134 -11.83 5.46 2.70
CA LYS A 134 -11.81 6.76 2.00
C LYS A 134 -10.73 6.81 0.92
N ILE A 135 -9.53 6.30 1.21
CA ILE A 135 -8.45 6.26 0.23
C ILE A 135 -8.77 5.26 -0.88
N THR A 136 -9.14 4.03 -0.55
CA THR A 136 -9.36 2.96 -1.53
C THR A 136 -10.60 3.18 -2.40
N THR A 137 -11.59 3.93 -1.91
CA THR A 137 -12.75 4.34 -2.71
C THR A 137 -12.40 5.49 -3.66
N ALA A 138 -11.51 6.39 -3.26
CA ALA A 138 -11.12 7.55 -4.06
C ALA A 138 -10.03 7.23 -5.09
N ILE A 139 -9.14 6.27 -4.82
CA ILE A 139 -7.97 5.95 -5.65
C ILE A 139 -8.05 4.47 -6.04
N LEU A 140 -8.23 4.20 -7.35
CA LEU A 140 -8.31 2.84 -7.87
C LEU A 140 -6.92 2.24 -8.11
N ASP A 141 -6.02 3.04 -8.65
CA ASP A 141 -4.60 2.72 -8.80
C ASP A 141 -3.72 3.99 -8.81
N GLU A 142 -2.41 3.85 -9.01
CA GLU A 142 -1.45 4.98 -9.01
C GLU A 142 -1.81 6.08 -10.02
N ASN A 143 -2.48 5.74 -11.12
CA ASN A 143 -2.79 6.63 -12.24
C ASN A 143 -4.30 6.92 -12.35
N GLU A 144 -5.13 6.27 -11.56
CA GLU A 144 -6.59 6.36 -11.69
C GLU A 144 -7.28 6.78 -10.39
N ILE A 145 -7.87 7.97 -10.43
CA ILE A 145 -8.76 8.47 -9.37
C ILE A 145 -10.20 8.14 -9.76
N ALA A 146 -10.94 7.53 -8.86
CA ALA A 146 -12.34 7.16 -9.07
C ALA A 146 -13.25 8.39 -9.24
N ASP A 147 -14.36 8.22 -9.97
CA ASP A 147 -15.40 9.27 -10.04
C ASP A 147 -15.98 9.58 -8.64
N ALA A 148 -15.98 8.57 -7.74
CA ALA A 148 -16.42 8.69 -6.35
C ALA A 148 -15.49 9.52 -5.45
N ALA A 149 -14.30 9.91 -5.93
CA ALA A 149 -13.35 10.71 -5.13
C ALA A 149 -13.91 12.10 -4.78
N SER A 150 -14.67 12.73 -5.71
CA SER A 150 -15.43 13.94 -5.41
C SER A 150 -16.67 14.08 -6.34
N PRO A 151 -17.75 14.66 -5.83
CA PRO A 151 -18.94 14.95 -6.65
C PRO A 151 -18.61 15.84 -7.85
N GLU A 152 -17.75 16.83 -7.67
CA GLU A 152 -17.32 17.74 -8.74
C GLU A 152 -16.56 17.00 -9.85
N LEU A 153 -15.64 16.08 -9.48
CA LEU A 153 -14.91 15.28 -10.45
C LEU A 153 -15.86 14.40 -11.27
N ALA A 154 -16.82 13.76 -10.61
CA ALA A 154 -17.84 12.96 -11.26
C ALA A 154 -18.67 13.80 -12.26
N GLU A 155 -19.06 15.01 -11.86
CA GLU A 155 -19.81 15.94 -12.71
C GLU A 155 -18.99 16.41 -13.92
N ILE A 156 -17.75 16.85 -13.70
CA ILE A 156 -16.83 17.28 -14.76
C ILE A 156 -16.62 16.14 -15.77
N ARG A 157 -16.38 14.93 -15.31
CA ARG A 157 -16.19 13.76 -16.17
C ARG A 157 -17.46 13.38 -16.93
N ARG A 158 -18.64 13.51 -16.30
CA ARG A 158 -19.94 13.33 -16.94
C ARG A 158 -20.14 14.34 -18.07
N HIS A 159 -19.88 15.63 -17.80
CA HIS A 159 -19.97 16.69 -18.81
C HIS A 159 -18.99 16.47 -19.96
N LYS A 160 -17.74 16.08 -19.67
CA LYS A 160 -16.73 15.74 -20.67
C LYS A 160 -17.20 14.59 -21.58
N ARG A 161 -17.72 13.51 -20.98
CA ARG A 161 -18.28 12.37 -21.75
C ARG A 161 -19.46 12.78 -22.61
N ALA A 162 -20.38 13.59 -22.09
CA ALA A 162 -21.54 14.08 -22.82
C ALA A 162 -21.13 14.99 -24.00
N ALA A 163 -20.16 15.91 -23.79
CA ALA A 163 -19.65 16.77 -24.85
C ALA A 163 -18.95 15.96 -25.96
N ALA A 164 -18.14 14.97 -25.59
CA ALA A 164 -17.48 14.09 -26.56
C ALA A 164 -18.50 13.26 -27.36
N ALA A 165 -19.54 12.71 -26.71
CA ALA A 165 -20.62 11.99 -27.37
C ALA A 165 -21.40 12.87 -28.35
N LYS A 166 -21.72 14.11 -27.93
CA LYS A 166 -22.38 15.09 -28.81
C LYS A 166 -21.50 15.44 -30.02
N GLY A 167 -20.20 15.67 -29.83
CA GLY A 167 -19.26 15.91 -30.93
C GLY A 167 -19.24 14.75 -31.92
N ARG A 168 -19.14 13.52 -31.43
CA ARG A 168 -19.20 12.31 -32.27
C ARG A 168 -20.52 12.17 -33.02
N GLN A 169 -21.63 12.47 -32.36
CA GLN A 169 -22.96 12.44 -32.99
C GLN A 169 -23.11 13.48 -34.13
N ILE A 170 -22.53 14.68 -33.94
CA ILE A 170 -22.55 15.72 -35.02
C ILE A 170 -21.73 15.23 -36.20
N LEU A 171 -20.54 14.70 -35.99
CA LEU A 171 -19.70 14.15 -37.06
C LEU A 171 -20.36 12.96 -37.74
N GLN A 172 -21.05 12.09 -37.00
CA GLN A 172 -21.80 10.98 -37.56
C GLN A 172 -22.92 11.48 -38.52
N ARG A 173 -23.60 12.57 -38.18
CA ARG A 173 -24.58 13.20 -39.07
C ARG A 173 -23.94 13.77 -40.33
N ILE A 174 -22.75 14.38 -40.20
CA ILE A 174 -22.03 14.93 -41.37
C ILE A 174 -21.62 13.80 -42.31
N ILE A 175 -20.98 12.73 -41.84
CA ILE A 175 -20.50 11.63 -42.69
C ILE A 175 -21.64 10.82 -43.31
N SER A 176 -22.84 10.82 -42.67
CA SER A 176 -24.04 10.16 -43.20
C SER A 176 -24.83 11.03 -44.17
N SER A 177 -24.51 12.31 -44.26
CA SER A 177 -25.25 13.26 -45.11
C SER A 177 -24.82 13.14 -46.58
N PRO A 178 -25.77 13.00 -47.52
CA PRO A 178 -25.48 12.95 -48.95
C PRO A 178 -24.70 14.18 -49.45
N SER A 179 -24.93 15.36 -48.85
CA SER A 179 -24.32 16.63 -49.25
C SER A 179 -22.81 16.65 -49.09
N TYR A 180 -22.24 15.86 -48.17
CA TYR A 180 -20.78 15.82 -47.92
C TYR A 180 -20.08 14.63 -48.57
N ARG A 181 -20.82 13.71 -49.22
CA ARG A 181 -20.28 12.48 -49.80
C ARG A 181 -19.15 12.70 -50.81
N ASN A 182 -19.25 13.78 -51.60
CA ASN A 182 -18.24 14.10 -52.62
C ASN A 182 -16.96 14.72 -52.06
N VAL A 183 -16.99 15.26 -50.84
CA VAL A 183 -15.87 15.92 -50.17
C VAL A 183 -15.11 14.95 -49.24
N LEU A 184 -15.83 13.94 -48.77
CA LEU A 184 -15.25 12.95 -47.86
C LEU A 184 -14.38 11.94 -48.65
N GLN A 185 -13.17 11.66 -48.15
CA GLN A 185 -12.35 10.57 -48.65
C GLN A 185 -12.95 9.23 -48.21
N ASP A 186 -13.23 9.13 -46.89
CA ASP A 186 -13.85 7.97 -46.25
C ASP A 186 -14.93 8.43 -45.24
N ALA A 187 -16.03 7.67 -45.11
CA ALA A 187 -17.07 7.92 -44.12
C ALA A 187 -16.67 7.36 -42.75
N LEU A 188 -15.49 7.75 -42.24
CA LEU A 188 -14.89 7.24 -41.01
C LEU A 188 -14.57 8.39 -40.07
N ILE A 189 -14.91 8.22 -38.77
CA ILE A 189 -14.49 9.12 -37.71
C ILE A 189 -13.28 8.49 -36.98
N THR A 190 -12.18 9.20 -36.95
CA THR A 190 -10.96 8.82 -36.25
C THR A 190 -10.65 9.83 -35.14
N GLN A 191 -9.71 9.50 -34.28
CA GLN A 191 -9.25 10.41 -33.24
C GLN A 191 -7.73 10.61 -33.37
N ARG A 192 -7.31 11.89 -33.50
CA ARG A 192 -5.90 12.28 -33.55
C ARG A 192 -5.66 13.41 -32.55
N GLY A 193 -4.66 13.26 -31.67
CA GLY A 193 -4.32 14.28 -30.68
C GLY A 193 -5.52 14.70 -29.78
N GLY A 194 -6.40 13.76 -29.41
CA GLY A 194 -7.59 14.02 -28.59
C GLY A 194 -8.74 14.68 -29.33
N ARG A 195 -8.63 14.94 -30.66
CA ARG A 195 -9.68 15.54 -31.48
C ARG A 195 -10.31 14.50 -32.42
N PHE A 196 -11.61 14.56 -32.59
CA PHE A 196 -12.27 13.78 -33.64
C PHE A 196 -11.98 14.42 -34.99
N VAL A 197 -11.59 13.61 -35.97
CA VAL A 197 -11.28 14.02 -37.33
C VAL A 197 -11.98 13.12 -38.34
N VAL A 198 -12.32 13.68 -39.49
CA VAL A 198 -12.90 12.97 -40.64
C VAL A 198 -11.98 13.21 -41.84
N PRO A 199 -11.53 12.15 -42.55
CA PRO A 199 -10.69 12.33 -43.75
C PRO A 199 -11.47 12.98 -44.89
N VAL A 200 -10.89 14.02 -45.47
CA VAL A 200 -11.40 14.71 -46.65
C VAL A 200 -10.48 14.55 -47.83
N LYS A 201 -10.98 14.64 -49.05
CA LYS A 201 -10.20 14.54 -50.28
C LYS A 201 -9.29 15.73 -50.46
#